data_d50d73e81c486eae98f10227ef016799
#
_entry.id   d50d73e81c486eae98f10227ef016799
#
_cell.length_a   1.000
_cell.length_b   1.000
_cell.length_c   1.000
_cell.angle_alpha   90.00
_cell.angle_beta   90.00
_cell.angle_gamma   90.00
#
_symmetry.space_group_name_H-M   'P 1'
#
loop_
_entity.id
_entity.type
_entity.pdbx_description
1 polymer ?
#
loop_
_entity_poly.entity_id
_entity_poly.type
_entity_poly.pdbx_seq_one_letter_code
_entity_poly.pdbx_strand_id
1 'polypeptide(L)'
;MCDPILVNLLKMPPHYSQSSRENATPSTGTSPLASYKEVSPRVFYLVLFYTLDLQVGYTGNQCEVCDDGYFGNPLVPGGRCQPCFCNNNTNPSNIGNCDQLTGRCLACLFNTAGFSCERCKSGYYGDAIARNCTGK
;
A
#
# COMPACT_ATOMS: atom_id res chain seq x y z
N MET A 1 10.46 11.35 0.26
CA MET A 1 10.32 9.99 -0.26
C MET A 1 10.19 9.02 0.89
N CYS A 2 9.15 8.24 0.88
CA CYS A 2 8.84 7.29 1.93
C CYS A 2 9.82 6.11 1.85
N ASP A 3 10.49 5.79 2.95
CA ASP A 3 11.41 4.64 3.01
C ASP A 3 10.84 3.56 3.95
N PRO A 4 10.17 2.54 3.40
CA PRO A 4 9.54 1.50 4.20
C PRO A 4 10.54 0.61 4.94
N ILE A 5 11.78 0.53 4.50
CA ILE A 5 12.83 -0.24 5.18
C ILE A 5 13.15 0.41 6.51
N LEU A 6 13.30 1.74 6.52
CA LEU A 6 13.60 2.50 7.72
C LEU A 6 12.45 2.42 8.74
N VAL A 7 11.21 2.50 8.26
CA VAL A 7 10.03 2.41 9.11
C VAL A 7 9.89 1.01 9.73
N ASN A 8 10.15 -0.03 8.97
CA ASN A 8 10.10 -1.40 9.49
C ASN A 8 11.22 -1.69 10.49
N LEU A 9 12.40 -1.15 10.27
CA LEU A 9 13.50 -1.26 11.23
C LEU A 9 13.19 -0.54 12.55
N LEU A 10 12.54 0.62 12.49
CA LEU A 10 12.11 1.38 13.66
C LEU A 10 10.95 0.71 14.42
N LYS A 11 10.13 -0.07 13.73
CA LYS A 11 9.01 -0.81 14.32
C LYS A 11 9.39 -2.19 14.87
N MET A 12 10.63 -2.65 14.63
CA MET A 12 11.08 -3.91 15.18
C MET A 12 11.24 -3.81 16.70
N PRO A 13 10.68 -4.77 17.46
CA PRO A 13 10.85 -4.79 18.91
C PRO A 13 12.32 -4.98 19.26
N PRO A 14 12.80 -4.32 20.33
CA PRO A 14 14.21 -4.38 20.71
C PRO A 14 14.70 -5.79 21.06
N HIS A 15 13.80 -6.69 21.35
CA HIS A 15 14.13 -8.09 21.64
C HIS A 15 14.73 -8.83 20.44
N TYR A 16 14.37 -8.44 19.23
CA TYR A 16 14.87 -9.11 18.04
C TYR A 16 16.36 -8.82 17.80
N SER A 17 16.79 -7.62 18.09
CA SER A 17 18.19 -7.26 17.95
C SER A 17 19.07 -7.92 19.02
N GLN A 18 18.52 -8.20 20.21
CA GLN A 18 19.26 -8.88 21.27
C GLN A 18 19.44 -10.37 20.98
N SER A 19 18.43 -11.04 20.45
CA SER A 19 18.55 -12.46 20.11
C SER A 19 19.55 -12.69 18.95
N SER A 20 19.63 -11.76 18.02
CA SER A 20 20.64 -11.86 16.96
C SER A 20 22.06 -11.59 17.48
N ARG A 21 22.23 -10.82 18.56
CA ARG A 21 23.54 -10.61 19.20
C ARG A 21 23.99 -11.83 19.99
N GLU A 22 23.09 -12.47 20.70
CA GLU A 22 23.40 -13.69 21.44
C GLU A 22 23.76 -14.84 20.52
N ASN A 23 23.10 -14.92 19.37
CA ASN A 23 23.44 -15.90 18.34
C ASN A 23 24.70 -15.56 17.57
N ALA A 24 25.16 -14.31 17.63
CA ALA A 24 26.38 -13.86 16.96
C ALA A 24 27.65 -14.09 17.77
N THR A 25 27.56 -14.52 19.02
CA THR A 25 28.70 -14.84 19.88
C THR A 25 29.11 -16.32 19.90
N PRO A 26 28.72 -17.17 19.00
CA PRO A 26 29.22 -18.53 19.04
C PRO A 26 30.70 -18.54 18.69
N SER A 27 31.34 -19.45 19.31
CA SER A 27 32.72 -19.84 19.17
C SER A 27 33.21 -20.06 17.74
N THR A 28 32.33 -20.06 16.77
CA THR A 28 32.66 -20.21 15.35
C THR A 28 32.52 -18.86 14.64
N GLY A 29 33.47 -17.98 14.83
CA GLY A 29 33.45 -16.63 14.25
C GLY A 29 33.45 -16.55 12.72
N THR A 30 33.49 -17.68 12.03
CA THR A 30 33.42 -17.76 10.58
C THR A 30 32.02 -18.00 10.04
N SER A 31 31.11 -18.50 10.85
CA SER A 31 29.76 -18.89 10.42
C SER A 31 28.89 -17.73 9.94
N PRO A 32 28.88 -16.55 10.59
CA PRO A 32 28.01 -15.46 10.16
C PRO A 32 28.36 -14.91 8.78
N LEU A 33 29.66 -14.86 8.47
CA LEU A 33 30.13 -14.37 7.17
C LEU A 33 29.85 -15.35 6.04
N ALA A 34 29.89 -16.66 6.34
CA ALA A 34 29.57 -17.70 5.36
C ALA A 34 28.07 -17.70 5.03
N SER A 35 27.20 -17.43 5.98
CA SER A 35 25.77 -17.39 5.72
C SER A 35 25.35 -16.21 4.83
N TYR A 36 26.07 -15.09 4.90
CA TYR A 36 25.80 -13.97 3.99
C TYR A 36 26.23 -14.25 2.56
N LYS A 37 27.21 -15.08 2.37
CA LYS A 37 27.65 -15.48 1.02
C LYS A 37 26.71 -16.47 0.36
N GLU A 38 25.93 -17.18 1.16
CA GLU A 38 24.99 -18.19 0.65
C GLU A 38 23.62 -17.63 0.31
N VAL A 39 23.35 -16.36 0.65
CA VAL A 39 22.13 -15.70 0.23
C VAL A 39 22.16 -15.59 -1.31
N SER A 40 21.34 -16.43 -1.95
CA SER A 40 21.30 -16.46 -3.40
C SER A 40 20.82 -15.11 -3.95
N PRO A 41 21.33 -14.67 -5.11
CA PRO A 41 20.89 -13.42 -5.74
C PRO A 41 19.37 -13.37 -5.97
N ARG A 42 18.72 -14.52 -6.04
CA ARG A 42 17.26 -14.63 -6.17
C ARG A 42 16.52 -14.13 -4.92
N VAL A 43 17.02 -14.47 -3.73
CA VAL A 43 16.41 -14.00 -2.47
C VAL A 43 16.60 -12.49 -2.32
N PHE A 44 17.75 -11.97 -2.70
CA PHE A 44 18.02 -10.54 -2.71
C PHE A 44 17.09 -9.80 -3.69
N TYR A 45 16.86 -10.38 -4.86
CA TYR A 45 15.95 -9.85 -5.87
C TYR A 45 14.50 -9.85 -5.39
N LEU A 46 14.09 -10.91 -4.71
CA LEU A 46 12.76 -11.02 -4.11
C LEU A 46 12.54 -10.00 -2.99
N VAL A 47 13.54 -9.80 -2.13
CA VAL A 47 13.48 -8.81 -1.06
C VAL A 47 13.42 -7.39 -1.64
N LEU A 48 14.20 -7.09 -2.67
CA LEU A 48 14.13 -5.82 -3.39
C LEU A 48 12.79 -5.61 -4.07
N PHE A 49 12.24 -6.65 -4.69
CA PHE A 49 10.93 -6.59 -5.33
C PHE A 49 9.82 -6.35 -4.31
N TYR A 50 9.90 -7.01 -3.17
CA TYR A 50 8.97 -6.82 -2.06
C TYR A 50 9.05 -5.41 -1.47
N THR A 51 10.24 -4.86 -1.33
CA THR A 51 10.41 -3.50 -0.80
C THR A 51 9.95 -2.43 -1.79
N LEU A 52 10.09 -2.66 -3.08
CA LEU A 52 9.57 -1.75 -4.12
C LEU A 52 8.05 -1.76 -4.19
N ASP A 53 7.43 -2.94 -4.04
CA ASP A 53 5.97 -3.09 -4.03
C ASP A 53 5.34 -2.45 -2.78
N LEU A 54 6.06 -2.44 -1.66
CA LEU A 54 5.61 -1.82 -0.41
C LEU A 54 5.64 -0.29 -0.43
N GLN A 55 6.31 0.32 -1.41
CA GLN A 55 6.38 1.78 -1.53
C GLN A 55 5.19 2.39 -2.27
N VAL A 56 4.51 1.59 -3.08
CA VAL A 56 3.37 2.08 -3.87
C VAL A 56 2.18 2.31 -2.95
N GLY A 57 1.61 3.50 -3.02
CA GLY A 57 0.42 3.84 -2.26
C GLY A 57 0.68 4.43 -0.87
N TYR A 58 1.94 4.70 -0.53
CA TYR A 58 2.30 5.32 0.75
C TYR A 58 2.96 6.66 0.53
N THR A 59 2.69 7.61 1.43
CA THR A 59 3.30 8.93 1.42
C THR A 59 3.59 9.39 2.85
N GLY A 60 4.20 10.58 2.97
CA GLY A 60 4.65 11.10 4.25
C GLY A 60 6.11 10.76 4.54
N ASN A 61 6.70 11.40 5.55
CA ASN A 61 8.11 11.22 5.89
C ASN A 61 8.43 9.83 6.44
N GLN A 62 7.43 9.18 7.03
CA GLN A 62 7.55 7.86 7.65
C GLN A 62 6.59 6.83 7.06
N CYS A 63 6.07 7.07 5.86
CA CYS A 63 5.04 6.25 5.24
C CYS A 63 3.79 6.09 6.12
N GLU A 64 3.46 7.14 6.83
CA GLU A 64 2.37 7.14 7.81
C GLU A 64 1.00 7.42 7.20
N VAL A 65 0.96 7.79 5.93
CA VAL A 65 -0.28 8.17 5.23
C VAL A 65 -0.38 7.40 3.91
N CYS A 66 -1.59 7.09 3.51
CA CYS A 66 -1.83 6.55 2.18
C CYS A 66 -1.73 7.65 1.12
N ASP A 67 -1.14 7.33 -0.01
CA ASP A 67 -1.00 8.24 -1.14
C ASP A 67 -2.33 8.44 -1.86
N ASP A 68 -2.39 9.42 -2.74
CA ASP A 68 -3.59 9.68 -3.53
C ASP A 68 -3.99 8.44 -4.36
N GLY A 69 -5.27 8.14 -4.37
CA GLY A 69 -5.79 6.93 -5.00
C GLY A 69 -5.67 5.67 -4.15
N TYR A 70 -5.19 5.79 -2.93
CA TYR A 70 -5.07 4.69 -1.98
C TYR A 70 -5.78 5.02 -0.67
N PHE A 71 -6.17 3.99 0.07
CA PHE A 71 -6.86 4.16 1.35
C PHE A 71 -6.41 3.13 2.37
N GLY A 72 -6.55 3.46 3.64
CA GLY A 72 -6.22 2.59 4.75
C GLY A 72 -5.56 3.36 5.89
N ASN A 73 -5.05 2.62 6.85
CA ASN A 73 -4.32 3.22 7.98
C ASN A 73 -3.05 2.42 8.25
N PRO A 74 -1.90 2.88 7.75
CA PRO A 74 -0.64 2.16 7.98
C PRO A 74 -0.11 2.28 9.40
N LEU A 75 -0.69 3.14 10.24
CA LEU A 75 -0.25 3.33 11.63
C LEU A 75 -0.76 2.23 12.57
N VAL A 76 -1.82 1.54 12.20
CA VAL A 76 -2.35 0.46 13.04
C VAL A 76 -1.64 -0.86 12.73
N PRO A 77 -1.53 -1.78 13.71
CA PRO A 77 -0.94 -3.10 13.46
C PRO A 77 -1.69 -3.84 12.35
N GLY A 78 -0.95 -4.31 11.33
CA GLY A 78 -1.53 -4.97 10.16
C GLY A 78 -2.18 -4.03 9.16
N GLY A 79 -2.20 -2.73 9.43
CA GLY A 79 -2.75 -1.73 8.52
C GLY A 79 -1.87 -1.54 7.29
N ARG A 80 -2.50 -1.32 6.16
CA ARG A 80 -1.81 -1.07 4.91
C ARG A 80 -2.66 -0.20 3.99
N CYS A 81 -2.01 0.42 3.03
CA CYS A 81 -2.68 1.19 2.00
C CYS A 81 -3.07 0.28 0.83
N GLN A 82 -4.31 0.38 0.41
CA GLN A 82 -4.88 -0.38 -0.70
C GLN A 82 -5.38 0.59 -1.77
N PRO A 83 -5.31 0.22 -3.05
CA PRO A 83 -5.82 1.08 -4.11
C PRO A 83 -7.34 1.24 -3.98
N CYS A 84 -7.82 2.46 -4.23
CA CYS A 84 -9.24 2.74 -4.28
C CYS A 84 -9.87 2.09 -5.51
N PHE A 85 -11.01 1.48 -5.32
CA PHE A 85 -11.74 0.82 -6.40
C PHE A 85 -12.99 1.64 -6.74
N CYS A 86 -12.96 2.34 -7.86
CA CYS A 86 -14.04 3.23 -8.30
C CYS A 86 -14.65 2.81 -9.65
N ASN A 87 -14.55 1.53 -10.03
CA ASN A 87 -15.08 0.97 -11.27
C ASN A 87 -14.63 1.72 -12.54
N ASN A 88 -13.44 2.31 -12.51
CA ASN A 88 -12.91 3.19 -13.56
C ASN A 88 -13.80 4.41 -13.86
N ASN A 89 -14.66 4.80 -12.93
CA ASN A 89 -15.58 5.93 -13.05
C ASN A 89 -15.05 7.20 -12.39
N THR A 90 -13.74 7.32 -12.26
CA THR A 90 -13.04 8.53 -11.82
C THR A 90 -11.93 8.87 -12.81
N ASN A 91 -11.48 10.13 -12.79
CA ASN A 91 -10.33 10.54 -13.61
C ASN A 91 -9.04 10.22 -12.84
N PRO A 92 -8.19 9.30 -13.33
CA PRO A 92 -6.96 8.93 -12.64
C PRO A 92 -5.94 10.07 -12.50
N SER A 93 -6.09 11.12 -13.29
CA SER A 93 -5.21 12.30 -13.22
C SER A 93 -5.63 13.32 -12.18
N ASN A 94 -6.79 13.15 -11.57
CA ASN A 94 -7.27 14.05 -10.52
C ASN A 94 -6.87 13.58 -9.14
N ILE A 95 -6.39 14.51 -8.34
CA ILE A 95 -6.09 14.27 -6.93
C ILE A 95 -7.40 14.28 -6.13
N GLY A 96 -7.50 13.44 -5.10
CA GLY A 96 -8.65 13.39 -4.21
C GLY A 96 -9.84 12.61 -4.76
N ASN A 97 -9.60 11.63 -5.60
CA ASN A 97 -10.66 10.79 -6.18
C ASN A 97 -11.35 9.89 -5.15
N CYS A 98 -10.66 9.56 -4.06
CA CYS A 98 -11.24 8.75 -3.02
C CYS A 98 -10.78 9.20 -1.63
N ASP A 99 -11.56 8.84 -0.63
CA ASP A 99 -11.26 9.08 0.77
C ASP A 99 -10.12 8.17 1.22
N GLN A 100 -9.07 8.76 1.76
CA GLN A 100 -7.84 8.03 2.14
C GLN A 100 -8.03 7.08 3.33
N LEU A 101 -9.10 7.22 4.09
CA LEU A 101 -9.38 6.34 5.23
C LEU A 101 -10.34 5.21 4.85
N THR A 102 -11.42 5.55 4.16
CA THR A 102 -12.52 4.61 3.87
C THR A 102 -12.45 3.99 2.49
N GLY A 103 -11.76 4.63 1.54
CA GLY A 103 -11.73 4.22 0.15
C GLY A 103 -12.98 4.62 -0.65
N ARG A 104 -13.85 5.44 -0.06
CA ARG A 104 -15.05 5.92 -0.74
C ARG A 104 -14.68 6.83 -1.90
N CYS A 105 -15.26 6.59 -3.06
CA CYS A 105 -15.04 7.42 -4.24
C CYS A 105 -15.75 8.76 -4.10
N LEU A 106 -15.04 9.85 -4.33
CA LEU A 106 -15.52 11.20 -4.11
C LEU A 106 -15.86 11.94 -5.39
N ALA A 107 -15.27 11.53 -6.50
CA ALA A 107 -15.37 12.24 -7.79
C ALA A 107 -15.88 11.29 -8.90
N CYS A 108 -17.08 10.75 -8.71
CA CYS A 108 -17.69 9.87 -9.71
C CYS A 108 -18.04 10.61 -10.99
N LEU A 109 -17.61 10.07 -12.12
CA LEU A 109 -17.87 10.57 -13.47
C LEU A 109 -19.03 9.80 -14.13
N PHE A 110 -19.40 10.18 -15.35
CA PHE A 110 -20.38 9.47 -16.17
C PHE A 110 -21.75 9.33 -15.51
N ASN A 111 -22.16 10.32 -14.72
CA ASN A 111 -23.43 10.34 -13.99
C ASN A 111 -23.57 9.14 -13.03
N THR A 112 -22.44 8.68 -12.49
CA THR A 112 -22.41 7.59 -11.52
C THR A 112 -22.35 8.12 -10.10
N ALA A 113 -22.71 7.27 -9.15
CA ALA A 113 -22.71 7.55 -7.71
C ALA A 113 -22.53 6.25 -6.93
N GLY A 114 -22.48 6.37 -5.62
CA GLY A 114 -22.29 5.25 -4.72
C GLY A 114 -20.90 5.26 -4.08
N PHE A 115 -20.65 4.29 -3.23
CA PHE A 115 -19.36 4.16 -2.54
C PHE A 115 -18.20 3.98 -3.53
N SER A 116 -18.41 3.17 -4.54
CA SER A 116 -17.41 2.84 -5.60
C SER A 116 -17.88 3.30 -6.98
N CYS A 117 -18.74 4.32 -7.06
CA CYS A 117 -19.34 4.77 -8.33
C CYS A 117 -20.05 3.63 -9.07
N GLU A 118 -20.70 2.74 -8.33
CA GLU A 118 -21.30 1.50 -8.85
C GLU A 118 -22.74 1.63 -9.32
N ARG A 119 -23.35 2.80 -9.18
CA ARG A 119 -24.76 3.03 -9.57
C ARG A 119 -24.90 4.36 -10.29
N CYS A 120 -26.01 4.53 -11.00
CA CYS A 120 -26.33 5.81 -11.62
C CYS A 120 -26.79 6.82 -10.58
N LYS A 121 -26.50 8.11 -10.81
CA LYS A 121 -27.02 9.20 -9.98
C LYS A 121 -28.53 9.24 -10.02
N SER A 122 -29.13 9.85 -9.02
CA SER A 122 -30.57 10.11 -8.99
C SER A 122 -31.01 10.86 -10.27
N GLY A 123 -32.04 10.38 -10.92
CA GLY A 123 -32.51 10.91 -12.20
C GLY A 123 -31.81 10.35 -13.43
N TYR A 124 -30.85 9.45 -13.25
CA TYR A 124 -30.15 8.77 -14.34
C TYR A 124 -30.42 7.27 -14.29
N TYR A 125 -30.46 6.65 -15.46
CA TYR A 125 -30.78 5.24 -15.61
C TYR A 125 -29.76 4.56 -16.52
N GLY A 126 -29.51 3.29 -16.28
CA GLY A 126 -28.60 2.49 -17.06
C GLY A 126 -27.65 1.68 -16.18
N ASP A 127 -26.51 1.34 -16.74
CA ASP A 127 -25.47 0.56 -16.08
C ASP A 127 -24.27 1.46 -15.77
N ALA A 128 -24.02 1.70 -14.50
CA ALA A 128 -22.91 2.53 -14.04
C ALA A 128 -21.56 1.90 -14.39
N ILE A 129 -21.45 0.58 -14.35
CA ILE A 129 -20.19 -0.13 -14.64
C ILE A 129 -19.88 -0.04 -16.13
N ALA A 130 -20.87 -0.09 -16.97
CA ALA A 130 -20.73 0.12 -18.41
C ALA A 130 -20.63 1.59 -18.81
N ARG A 131 -20.67 2.53 -17.84
CA ARG A 131 -20.63 3.98 -18.03
C ARG A 131 -21.79 4.51 -18.93
N ASN A 132 -22.95 3.91 -18.75
CA ASN A 132 -24.09 4.16 -19.62
C ASN A 132 -25.28 4.72 -18.80
N CYS A 133 -24.99 5.55 -17.80
CA CYS A 133 -26.01 6.27 -17.06
C CYS A 133 -26.50 7.47 -17.88
N THR A 134 -27.72 7.37 -18.38
CA THR A 134 -28.36 8.42 -19.18
C THR A 134 -29.51 9.03 -18.42
N GLY A 135 -29.67 10.35 -18.52
CA GLY A 135 -30.81 11.06 -17.98
C GLY A 135 -32.07 10.86 -18.81
N LYS A 136 -33.19 11.17 -18.20
CA LYS A 136 -34.46 11.20 -18.92
C LYS A 136 -34.46 12.24 -20.03
#